data_bcf9f1747455667b9361fd43952504ab
#
_entry.id   bcf9f1747455667b9361fd43952504ab
#
_cell.length_a   1.000
_cell.length_b   1.000
_cell.length_c   1.000
_cell.angle_alpha   90.00
_cell.angle_beta   90.00
_cell.angle_gamma   90.00
#
_symmetry.space_group_name_H-M   'P 1'
#
loop_
_entity.id
_entity.type
_entity.pdbx_description
1 polymer ?
#
loop_
_entity_poly.entity_id
_entity_poly.type
_entity_poly.pdbx_seq_one_letter_code
_entity_poly.pdbx_strand_id
1 'polypeptide(L)'
;MAPFLLYLTKKRSPVETGKYNFIYLRVVFKNNVIMKKIRAAIVGYGNIGKYTLQALQAAPDFEVAGIVRRSGADNMPSELEGYNVVKDIRELGEVDVAILSTPTRSVERYAKDILALGINTVDSFDIHSKILDLRRSLSESAEAGNAVSIISAGWDPGSDSVVRTLLEAIAPKGITYTNFGPGMSMGHTVAVKAIEGVKAALSMTIPVGTGIHRRMVYIELEQGYDFGQVAAAIKADPYFVNDETHVTLVPSVDNLLDMGHGVNLTRKGVSGVTQNQLFEFNMRINNPALTAQVLVCCARATMRQRPGCYTMIEIPLIDLLYGDREQHIAHLV
;
A
#
# COMPACT_ATOMS: atom_id res chain seq x y z
N MET A 1 24.18 -36.07 -11.97
CA MET A 1 24.02 -36.19 -13.44
C MET A 1 22.68 -36.83 -13.71
N ALA A 2 21.70 -36.02 -14.16
CA ALA A 2 20.38 -36.51 -14.52
C ALA A 2 20.30 -36.55 -16.06
N PRO A 3 19.62 -37.54 -16.65
CA PRO A 3 19.64 -37.78 -18.09
C PRO A 3 18.78 -36.76 -18.86
N PHE A 4 19.33 -36.31 -19.98
CA PHE A 4 18.62 -35.50 -20.96
C PHE A 4 17.58 -36.35 -21.69
N LEU A 5 16.32 -35.92 -21.73
CA LEU A 5 15.29 -36.50 -22.58
C LEU A 5 15.03 -35.54 -23.75
N LEU A 6 15.43 -35.94 -24.94
CA LEU A 6 15.19 -35.21 -26.19
C LEU A 6 13.85 -35.67 -26.79
N TYR A 7 12.88 -34.75 -26.91
CA TYR A 7 11.65 -35.02 -27.65
C TYR A 7 11.73 -34.40 -29.05
N LEU A 8 11.80 -35.24 -30.04
CA LEU A 8 11.66 -34.87 -31.47
C LEU A 8 10.20 -35.02 -31.91
N THR A 9 9.51 -33.95 -32.17
CA THR A 9 8.19 -34.01 -32.80
C THR A 9 8.33 -33.71 -34.31
N LYS A 10 8.05 -34.72 -35.14
CA LYS A 10 8.01 -34.61 -36.57
C LYS A 10 6.57 -34.28 -37.02
N LYS A 11 6.31 -33.06 -37.51
CA LYS A 11 5.08 -32.76 -38.24
C LYS A 11 5.39 -32.87 -39.74
N ARG A 12 4.73 -33.82 -40.45
CA ARG A 12 4.71 -33.88 -41.89
C ARG A 12 3.61 -32.94 -42.43
N SER A 13 3.93 -32.08 -43.40
CA SER A 13 2.94 -31.48 -44.28
C SER A 13 3.37 -31.78 -45.72
N PRO A 14 2.43 -32.02 -46.65
CA PRO A 14 2.74 -32.28 -48.06
C PRO A 14 2.82 -30.97 -48.84
N VAL A 15 3.66 -30.99 -49.87
CA VAL A 15 3.78 -30.12 -51.05
C VAL A 15 5.08 -29.32 -51.13
N GLU A 16 5.76 -29.63 -52.20
CA GLU A 16 7.03 -29.17 -52.72
C GLU A 16 7.12 -27.65 -52.89
N THR A 17 8.22 -27.09 -52.48
CA THR A 17 9.13 -26.25 -53.29
C THR A 17 10.32 -25.88 -52.42
N GLY A 18 11.52 -26.00 -52.97
CA GLY A 18 12.79 -25.88 -52.26
C GLY A 18 12.99 -24.51 -51.63
N LYS A 19 13.04 -24.51 -50.31
CA LYS A 19 13.67 -23.48 -49.47
C LYS A 19 13.96 -24.08 -48.08
N TYR A 20 15.09 -23.75 -47.55
CA TYR A 20 15.72 -24.23 -46.34
C TYR A 20 14.76 -24.38 -45.14
N ASN A 21 14.71 -25.61 -44.62
CA ASN A 21 14.00 -25.91 -43.36
C ASN A 21 14.79 -25.33 -42.19
N PHE A 22 14.29 -24.26 -41.61
CA PHE A 22 14.70 -23.84 -40.26
C PHE A 22 14.03 -24.76 -39.22
N ILE A 23 14.83 -25.60 -38.58
CA ILE A 23 14.40 -26.40 -37.43
C ILE A 23 14.41 -25.47 -36.21
N TYR A 24 13.24 -25.04 -35.75
CA TYR A 24 13.12 -24.38 -34.45
C TYR A 24 13.24 -25.42 -33.35
N LEU A 25 14.41 -25.49 -32.73
CA LEU A 25 14.62 -26.25 -31.51
C LEU A 25 14.04 -25.42 -30.32
N ARG A 26 12.84 -25.76 -29.88
CA ARG A 26 12.28 -25.18 -28.64
C ARG A 26 12.81 -26.01 -27.48
N VAL A 27 13.91 -25.60 -26.89
CA VAL A 27 14.40 -26.16 -25.61
C VAL A 27 13.57 -25.56 -24.50
N VAL A 28 12.61 -26.33 -23.98
CA VAL A 28 11.89 -25.97 -22.78
C VAL A 28 12.74 -26.44 -21.58
N PHE A 29 13.56 -25.54 -21.06
CA PHE A 29 14.16 -25.77 -19.75
C PHE A 29 13.07 -25.61 -18.68
N LYS A 30 12.56 -26.72 -18.16
CA LYS A 30 11.90 -26.71 -16.83
C LYS A 30 13.02 -26.59 -15.76
N ASN A 31 13.58 -25.41 -15.63
CA ASN A 31 14.31 -25.09 -14.44
C ASN A 31 13.29 -24.83 -13.32
N ASN A 32 12.98 -25.83 -12.53
CA ASN A 32 12.52 -25.62 -11.18
C ASN A 32 13.70 -25.05 -10.36
N VAL A 33 14.09 -23.82 -10.64
CA VAL A 33 14.82 -23.02 -9.68
C VAL A 33 13.77 -22.73 -8.62
N ILE A 34 13.83 -23.40 -7.49
CA ILE A 34 13.09 -23.01 -6.29
C ILE A 34 13.64 -21.63 -5.95
N MET A 35 12.98 -20.59 -6.43
CA MET A 35 13.33 -19.22 -6.05
C MET A 35 13.11 -19.11 -4.54
N LYS A 36 14.13 -18.71 -3.79
CA LYS A 36 14.00 -18.41 -2.36
C LYS A 36 12.87 -17.38 -2.23
N LYS A 37 11.85 -17.73 -1.45
CA LYS A 37 10.75 -16.79 -1.18
C LYS A 37 11.24 -15.64 -0.31
N ILE A 38 10.66 -14.47 -0.50
CA ILE A 38 10.89 -13.29 0.33
C ILE A 38 10.23 -13.54 1.69
N ARG A 39 11.02 -13.54 2.76
CA ARG A 39 10.53 -13.72 4.13
C ARG A 39 10.06 -12.39 4.70
N ALA A 40 8.75 -12.23 4.77
CA ALA A 40 8.12 -10.99 5.24
C ALA A 40 7.60 -11.13 6.68
N ALA A 41 7.92 -10.16 7.53
CA ALA A 41 7.31 -10.01 8.85
C ALA A 41 6.23 -8.92 8.81
N ILE A 42 5.11 -9.15 9.50
CA ILE A 42 4.06 -8.14 9.70
C ILE A 42 4.27 -7.51 11.08
N VAL A 43 4.50 -6.21 11.13
CA VAL A 43 4.66 -5.47 12.39
C VAL A 43 3.39 -4.67 12.67
N GLY A 44 2.63 -5.14 13.66
CA GLY A 44 1.28 -4.64 13.96
C GLY A 44 0.18 -5.48 13.29
N TYR A 45 -0.87 -5.80 14.04
CA TYR A 45 -1.96 -6.65 13.57
C TYR A 45 -3.32 -5.99 13.84
N GLY A 46 -3.53 -4.83 13.24
CA GLY A 46 -4.82 -4.14 13.11
C GLY A 46 -5.47 -4.44 11.75
N ASN A 47 -6.36 -3.57 11.27
CA ASN A 47 -7.02 -3.77 9.98
C ASN A 47 -6.02 -3.95 8.83
N ILE A 48 -5.02 -3.06 8.70
CA ILE A 48 -4.00 -3.19 7.66
C ILE A 48 -3.22 -4.50 7.81
N GLY A 49 -2.81 -4.87 9.03
CA GLY A 49 -2.06 -6.11 9.28
C GLY A 49 -2.83 -7.38 8.89
N LYS A 50 -4.15 -7.41 9.13
CA LYS A 50 -5.02 -8.51 8.70
C LYS A 50 -5.07 -8.65 7.18
N TYR A 51 -5.30 -7.56 6.47
CA TYR A 51 -5.28 -7.58 5.00
C TYR A 51 -3.88 -7.82 4.43
N THR A 52 -2.82 -7.39 5.13
CA THR A 52 -1.43 -7.69 4.74
C THR A 52 -1.16 -9.19 4.81
N LEU A 53 -1.63 -9.87 5.86
CA LEU A 53 -1.53 -11.32 5.95
C LEU A 53 -2.22 -12.00 4.77
N GLN A 54 -3.44 -11.60 4.43
CA GLN A 54 -4.19 -12.14 3.28
C GLN A 54 -3.47 -11.88 1.95
N ALA A 55 -2.91 -10.69 1.77
CA ALA A 55 -2.16 -10.34 0.56
C ALA A 55 -0.86 -11.14 0.43
N LEU A 56 -0.14 -11.37 1.53
CA LEU A 56 1.06 -12.22 1.55
C LEU A 56 0.73 -13.68 1.26
N GLN A 57 -0.37 -14.21 1.82
CA GLN A 57 -0.86 -15.57 1.54
C GLN A 57 -1.18 -15.78 0.06
N ALA A 58 -1.69 -14.74 -0.61
CA ALA A 58 -2.01 -14.76 -2.04
C ALA A 58 -0.78 -14.53 -2.94
N ALA A 59 0.36 -14.08 -2.39
CA ALA A 59 1.57 -13.76 -3.14
C ALA A 59 2.53 -14.96 -3.18
N PRO A 60 2.76 -15.59 -4.36
CA PRO A 60 3.50 -16.85 -4.44
C PRO A 60 5.00 -16.72 -4.16
N ASP A 61 5.54 -15.52 -4.25
CA ASP A 61 6.95 -15.18 -4.01
C ASP A 61 7.25 -14.83 -2.55
N PHE A 62 6.24 -14.83 -1.67
CA PHE A 62 6.42 -14.53 -0.27
C PHE A 62 6.23 -15.73 0.65
N GLU A 63 6.87 -15.65 1.79
CA GLU A 63 6.66 -16.49 2.97
C GLU A 63 6.47 -15.57 4.18
N VAL A 64 5.44 -15.82 4.99
CA VAL A 64 5.23 -15.09 6.23
C VAL A 64 6.21 -15.60 7.28
N ALA A 65 7.23 -14.80 7.61
CA ALA A 65 8.21 -15.12 8.66
C ALA A 65 7.57 -15.11 10.05
N GLY A 66 6.60 -14.23 10.25
CA GLY A 66 5.82 -14.12 11.48
C GLY A 66 5.16 -12.77 11.66
N ILE A 67 4.49 -12.60 12.80
CA ILE A 67 3.74 -11.41 13.16
C ILE A 67 4.29 -10.83 14.48
N VAL A 68 4.63 -9.53 14.47
CA VAL A 68 5.08 -8.81 15.65
C VAL A 68 3.92 -8.04 16.26
N ARG A 69 3.55 -8.36 17.49
CA ARG A 69 2.48 -7.70 18.26
C ARG A 69 2.96 -7.32 19.65
N ARG A 70 2.50 -6.19 20.19
CA ARG A 70 2.83 -5.76 21.56
C ARG A 70 2.45 -6.80 22.62
N SER A 71 1.32 -7.49 22.43
CA SER A 71 0.86 -8.60 23.29
C SER A 71 1.52 -9.95 22.93
N GLY A 72 2.32 -10.03 21.87
CA GLY A 72 2.82 -11.31 21.38
C GLY A 72 1.68 -12.28 21.07
N ALA A 73 1.80 -13.52 21.56
CA ALA A 73 0.76 -14.55 21.41
C ALA A 73 -0.43 -14.39 22.38
N ASP A 74 -0.36 -13.46 23.36
CA ASP A 74 -1.43 -13.28 24.34
C ASP A 74 -2.70 -12.78 23.64
N ASN A 75 -3.86 -13.41 23.93
CA ASN A 75 -5.15 -13.10 23.29
C ASN A 75 -5.05 -13.03 21.75
N MET A 76 -4.40 -14.01 21.16
CA MET A 76 -4.17 -14.10 19.73
C MET A 76 -5.49 -14.40 18.99
N PRO A 77 -5.81 -13.65 17.92
CA PRO A 77 -6.90 -14.02 17.02
C PRO A 77 -6.68 -15.41 16.40
N SER A 78 -7.76 -16.15 16.20
CA SER A 78 -7.69 -17.52 15.69
C SER A 78 -7.05 -17.63 14.30
N GLU A 79 -7.20 -16.59 13.47
CA GLU A 79 -6.56 -16.54 12.14
C GLU A 79 -5.02 -16.49 12.19
N LEU A 80 -4.43 -16.30 13.36
CA LEU A 80 -2.98 -16.35 13.57
C LEU A 80 -2.49 -17.72 14.06
N GLU A 81 -3.38 -18.67 14.28
CA GLU A 81 -2.98 -20.04 14.63
C GLU A 81 -2.08 -20.62 13.54
N GLY A 82 -0.93 -21.18 13.97
CA GLY A 82 0.07 -21.71 13.06
C GLY A 82 1.12 -20.72 12.57
N TYR A 83 0.99 -19.42 12.88
CA TYR A 83 2.03 -18.44 12.63
C TYR A 83 2.90 -18.20 13.86
N ASN A 84 4.16 -17.81 13.62
CA ASN A 84 5.05 -17.36 14.69
C ASN A 84 4.65 -15.93 15.11
N VAL A 85 4.08 -15.76 16.31
CA VAL A 85 3.61 -14.47 16.83
C VAL A 85 4.47 -14.09 18.04
N VAL A 86 5.20 -12.99 17.90
CA VAL A 86 6.23 -12.55 18.84
C VAL A 86 6.04 -11.11 19.29
N LYS A 87 6.82 -10.68 20.29
CA LYS A 87 6.85 -9.28 20.76
C LYS A 87 7.94 -8.47 20.06
N ASP A 88 8.99 -9.13 19.60
CA ASP A 88 10.13 -8.48 18.95
C ASP A 88 10.50 -9.21 17.66
N ILE A 89 10.82 -8.45 16.61
CA ILE A 89 11.15 -9.00 15.29
C ILE A 89 12.41 -9.89 15.33
N ARG A 90 13.31 -9.66 16.28
CA ARG A 90 14.54 -10.46 16.48
C ARG A 90 14.26 -11.91 16.85
N GLU A 91 13.06 -12.22 17.32
CA GLU A 91 12.62 -13.56 17.65
C GLU A 91 12.20 -14.39 16.41
N LEU A 92 12.05 -13.75 15.22
CA LEU A 92 11.56 -14.40 14.00
C LEU A 92 12.64 -15.12 13.17
N GLY A 93 13.92 -15.04 13.53
CA GLY A 93 15.01 -15.54 12.72
C GLY A 93 15.24 -14.68 11.45
N GLU A 94 15.44 -15.33 10.30
CA GLU A 94 15.66 -14.61 9.03
C GLU A 94 14.38 -13.87 8.57
N VAL A 95 14.50 -12.57 8.37
CA VAL A 95 13.47 -11.70 7.80
C VAL A 95 14.12 -10.82 6.73
N ASP A 96 13.59 -10.85 5.52
CA ASP A 96 14.08 -10.00 4.41
C ASP A 96 13.44 -8.60 4.45
N VAL A 97 12.14 -8.53 4.82
CA VAL A 97 11.39 -7.27 4.87
C VAL A 97 10.34 -7.27 5.97
N ALA A 98 10.20 -6.14 6.66
CA ALA A 98 9.15 -5.89 7.64
C ALA A 98 8.10 -4.92 7.08
N ILE A 99 6.84 -5.35 7.06
CA ILE A 99 5.70 -4.52 6.66
C ILE A 99 5.10 -3.90 7.92
N LEU A 100 5.25 -2.56 8.04
CA LEU A 100 4.83 -1.81 9.21
C LEU A 100 3.35 -1.44 9.12
N SER A 101 2.51 -2.27 9.71
CA SER A 101 1.06 -2.06 9.83
C SER A 101 0.69 -1.43 11.18
N THR A 102 1.52 -0.49 11.64
CA THR A 102 1.42 0.22 12.93
C THR A 102 0.79 1.59 12.74
N PRO A 103 0.29 2.23 13.82
CA PRO A 103 -0.16 3.61 13.74
C PRO A 103 0.94 4.53 13.19
N THR A 104 0.57 5.45 12.29
CA THR A 104 1.47 6.37 11.58
C THR A 104 2.52 7.03 12.46
N ARG A 105 2.13 7.53 13.65
CA ARG A 105 3.04 8.20 14.59
C ARG A 105 4.15 7.32 15.16
N SER A 106 4.04 6.02 15.04
CA SER A 106 5.04 5.05 15.53
C SER A 106 5.96 4.49 14.43
N VAL A 107 5.64 4.76 13.16
CA VAL A 107 6.35 4.22 11.99
C VAL A 107 7.84 4.54 12.05
N GLU A 108 8.22 5.80 12.24
CA GLU A 108 9.62 6.23 12.22
C GLU A 108 10.48 5.44 13.21
N ARG A 109 9.99 5.27 14.46
CA ARG A 109 10.71 4.52 15.48
C ARG A 109 10.89 3.07 15.09
N TYR A 110 9.80 2.38 14.71
CA TYR A 110 9.90 0.97 14.31
C TYR A 110 10.78 0.78 13.08
N ALA A 111 10.67 1.66 12.10
CA ALA A 111 11.51 1.59 10.89
C ALA A 111 12.99 1.71 11.23
N LYS A 112 13.40 2.70 12.05
CA LYS A 112 14.79 2.87 12.48
C LYS A 112 15.34 1.65 13.21
N ASP A 113 14.57 1.12 14.18
CA ASP A 113 14.98 -0.05 14.96
C ASP A 113 15.19 -1.28 14.06
N ILE A 114 14.35 -1.46 13.03
CA ILE A 114 14.38 -2.61 12.13
C ILE A 114 15.45 -2.44 11.05
N LEU A 115 15.58 -1.25 10.48
CA LEU A 115 16.64 -0.95 9.50
C LEU A 115 18.04 -1.15 10.08
N ALA A 116 18.23 -0.83 11.37
CA ALA A 116 19.49 -1.08 12.08
C ALA A 116 19.85 -2.58 12.17
N LEU A 117 18.90 -3.48 11.99
CA LEU A 117 19.11 -4.94 11.90
C LEU A 117 19.43 -5.42 10.48
N GLY A 118 19.49 -4.52 9.49
CA GLY A 118 19.69 -4.88 8.08
C GLY A 118 18.42 -5.44 7.42
N ILE A 119 17.24 -5.24 8.01
CA ILE A 119 15.96 -5.71 7.50
C ILE A 119 15.28 -4.54 6.76
N ASN A 120 14.80 -4.79 5.54
CA ASN A 120 14.07 -3.79 4.76
C ASN A 120 12.74 -3.45 5.43
N THR A 121 12.24 -2.24 5.21
CA THR A 121 10.94 -1.80 5.74
C THR A 121 10.02 -1.23 4.67
N VAL A 122 8.72 -1.43 4.86
CA VAL A 122 7.67 -0.80 4.06
C VAL A 122 6.56 -0.32 4.99
N ASP A 123 6.04 0.88 4.76
CA ASP A 123 4.96 1.46 5.55
C ASP A 123 3.98 2.28 4.70
N SER A 124 2.81 2.56 5.28
CA SER A 124 1.79 3.44 4.71
C SER A 124 1.66 4.76 5.48
N PHE A 125 2.78 5.37 5.85
CA PHE A 125 2.79 6.67 6.54
C PHE A 125 2.01 7.73 5.75
N ASP A 126 1.06 8.42 6.40
CA ASP A 126 0.05 9.27 5.78
C ASP A 126 0.03 10.74 6.24
N ILE A 127 0.99 11.17 7.06
CA ILE A 127 1.12 12.58 7.43
C ILE A 127 1.86 13.33 6.32
N HIS A 128 1.14 13.78 5.29
CA HIS A 128 1.68 14.36 4.07
C HIS A 128 2.75 15.44 4.30
N SER A 129 2.52 16.33 5.27
CA SER A 129 3.47 17.41 5.62
C SER A 129 4.79 16.93 6.21
N LYS A 130 4.90 15.65 6.60
CA LYS A 130 6.06 15.05 7.26
C LYS A 130 6.77 13.99 6.42
N ILE A 131 6.26 13.67 5.23
CA ILE A 131 6.83 12.61 4.37
C ILE A 131 8.29 12.90 4.02
N LEU A 132 8.61 14.14 3.65
CA LEU A 132 9.96 14.51 3.27
C LEU A 132 10.96 14.44 4.44
N ASP A 133 10.53 14.84 5.64
CA ASP A 133 11.33 14.75 6.86
C ASP A 133 11.58 13.28 7.23
N LEU A 134 10.53 12.45 7.20
CA LEU A 134 10.62 11.02 7.45
C LEU A 134 11.57 10.35 6.45
N ARG A 135 11.43 10.66 5.15
CA ARG A 135 12.29 10.11 4.10
C ARG A 135 13.77 10.39 4.36
N ARG A 136 14.11 11.63 4.73
CA ARG A 136 15.49 12.01 5.06
C ARG A 136 16.01 11.25 6.28
N SER A 137 15.22 11.23 7.34
CA SER A 137 15.55 10.56 8.60
C SER A 137 15.76 9.05 8.43
N LEU A 138 14.93 8.38 7.61
CA LEU A 138 15.06 6.94 7.35
C LEU A 138 16.12 6.62 6.29
N SER A 139 16.48 7.55 5.40
CA SER A 139 17.58 7.32 4.43
C SER A 139 18.89 7.05 5.16
N GLU A 140 19.23 7.88 6.14
CA GLU A 140 20.41 7.70 6.97
C GLU A 140 20.42 6.33 7.68
N SER A 141 19.28 5.93 8.26
CA SER A 141 19.16 4.65 8.96
C SER A 141 19.25 3.45 8.00
N ALA A 142 18.64 3.57 6.82
CA ALA A 142 18.63 2.53 5.80
C ALA A 142 20.03 2.32 5.20
N GLU A 143 20.73 3.39 4.89
CA GLU A 143 22.11 3.35 4.38
C GLU A 143 23.06 2.74 5.43
N ALA A 144 22.95 3.16 6.70
CA ALA A 144 23.76 2.62 7.80
C ALA A 144 23.50 1.13 8.04
N GLY A 145 22.25 0.68 7.92
CA GLY A 145 21.85 -0.73 8.06
C GLY A 145 22.04 -1.57 6.80
N ASN A 146 22.52 -0.97 5.68
CA ASN A 146 22.56 -1.63 4.35
C ASN A 146 21.20 -2.21 3.96
N ALA A 147 20.11 -1.49 4.23
CA ALA A 147 18.73 -1.88 4.04
C ALA A 147 17.97 -0.84 3.20
N VAL A 148 16.75 -1.20 2.78
CA VAL A 148 15.86 -0.36 1.99
C VAL A 148 14.60 -0.06 2.78
N SER A 149 14.18 1.21 2.78
CA SER A 149 12.86 1.62 3.26
C SER A 149 12.02 2.15 2.11
N ILE A 150 10.78 1.69 1.95
CA ILE A 150 9.81 2.31 1.06
C ILE A 150 8.65 2.83 1.93
N ILE A 151 8.56 4.16 2.02
CA ILE A 151 7.60 4.84 2.88
C ILE A 151 6.38 5.33 2.12
N SER A 152 5.30 5.60 2.86
CA SER A 152 4.06 6.17 2.29
C SER A 152 3.53 5.32 1.14
N ALA A 153 3.62 4.00 1.28
CA ALA A 153 3.27 3.00 0.28
C ALA A 153 1.85 2.47 0.51
N GLY A 154 0.89 3.39 0.62
CA GLY A 154 -0.53 3.10 0.66
C GLY A 154 -1.21 3.35 -0.69
N TRP A 155 -2.51 3.65 -0.64
CA TRP A 155 -3.20 4.12 -1.85
C TRP A 155 -3.09 5.65 -1.99
N ASP A 156 -3.16 6.41 -0.86
CA ASP A 156 -2.94 7.85 -0.76
C ASP A 156 -2.35 8.22 0.62
N PRO A 157 -1.09 8.62 0.67
CA PRO A 157 -0.11 8.63 -0.41
C PRO A 157 0.31 7.22 -0.85
N GLY A 158 0.68 7.09 -2.13
CA GLY A 158 1.15 5.83 -2.70
C GLY A 158 0.76 5.65 -4.16
N SER A 159 -0.17 4.73 -4.46
CA SER A 159 -0.54 4.39 -5.83
C SER A 159 -1.16 5.56 -6.61
N ASP A 160 -1.96 6.40 -5.99
CA ASP A 160 -2.51 7.60 -6.62
C ASP A 160 -1.44 8.68 -6.83
N SER A 161 -0.42 8.75 -5.96
CA SER A 161 0.73 9.65 -6.13
C SER A 161 1.51 9.32 -7.40
N VAL A 162 1.64 8.03 -7.76
CA VAL A 162 2.23 7.59 -9.02
C VAL A 162 1.41 8.09 -10.21
N VAL A 163 0.08 7.96 -10.14
CA VAL A 163 -0.82 8.47 -11.20
C VAL A 163 -0.69 10.00 -11.32
N ARG A 164 -0.71 10.75 -10.20
CA ARG A 164 -0.50 12.20 -10.20
C ARG A 164 0.82 12.59 -10.86
N THR A 165 1.90 11.88 -10.54
CA THR A 165 3.21 12.12 -11.13
C THR A 165 3.20 11.92 -12.65
N LEU A 166 2.56 10.85 -13.14
CA LEU A 166 2.40 10.62 -14.56
C LEU A 166 1.61 11.75 -15.23
N LEU A 167 0.48 12.14 -14.65
CA LEU A 167 -0.36 13.22 -15.19
C LEU A 167 0.39 14.56 -15.23
N GLU A 168 1.23 14.86 -14.24
CA GLU A 168 2.07 16.05 -14.25
C GLU A 168 3.18 15.99 -15.30
N ALA A 169 3.79 14.83 -15.48
CA ALA A 169 4.84 14.64 -16.48
C ALA A 169 4.33 14.85 -17.91
N ILE A 170 3.12 14.36 -18.23
CA ILE A 170 2.53 14.48 -19.58
C ILE A 170 1.85 15.83 -19.86
N ALA A 171 1.49 16.58 -18.82
CA ALA A 171 0.96 17.94 -18.94
C ALA A 171 1.55 18.84 -17.83
N PRO A 172 2.84 19.26 -17.97
CA PRO A 172 3.59 19.91 -16.88
C PRO A 172 3.05 21.28 -16.46
N LYS A 173 2.37 21.99 -17.36
CA LYS A 173 1.67 23.25 -17.04
C LYS A 173 0.18 22.96 -16.88
N GLY A 174 -0.35 23.21 -15.69
CA GLY A 174 -1.78 22.97 -15.45
C GLY A 174 -2.11 22.80 -13.98
N ILE A 175 -3.34 22.33 -13.73
CA ILE A 175 -3.87 22.12 -12.38
C ILE A 175 -4.40 20.70 -12.24
N THR A 176 -4.16 20.09 -11.09
CA THR A 176 -4.75 18.80 -10.73
C THR A 176 -5.76 19.02 -9.61
N TYR A 177 -6.99 18.61 -9.84
CA TYR A 177 -8.00 18.50 -8.80
C TYR A 177 -8.02 17.08 -8.27
N THR A 178 -7.90 16.94 -6.95
CA THR A 178 -7.98 15.65 -6.26
C THR A 178 -9.26 15.63 -5.44
N ASN A 179 -10.24 14.85 -5.88
CA ASN A 179 -11.53 14.72 -5.24
C ASN A 179 -11.61 13.37 -4.54
N PHE A 180 -11.34 13.33 -3.23
CA PHE A 180 -11.43 12.12 -2.44
C PHE A 180 -12.86 11.76 -2.08
N GLY A 181 -13.19 10.49 -2.10
CA GLY A 181 -14.50 9.97 -1.72
C GLY A 181 -15.45 9.78 -2.94
N PRO A 182 -16.76 9.59 -2.66
CA PRO A 182 -17.31 9.39 -1.32
C PRO A 182 -16.81 8.11 -0.67
N GLY A 183 -16.58 8.15 0.66
CA GLY A 183 -16.17 6.96 1.39
C GLY A 183 -15.63 7.24 2.79
N MET A 184 -15.45 6.17 3.55
CA MET A 184 -14.96 6.23 4.92
C MET A 184 -13.48 6.63 4.97
N SER A 185 -13.17 7.69 5.69
CA SER A 185 -11.80 8.08 6.02
C SER A 185 -11.34 7.41 7.31
N MET A 186 -10.34 6.53 7.21
CA MET A 186 -9.83 5.79 8.37
C MET A 186 -9.14 6.71 9.37
N GLY A 187 -8.25 7.61 8.91
CA GLY A 187 -7.53 8.55 9.77
C GLY A 187 -8.47 9.49 10.53
N HIS A 188 -9.43 10.10 9.84
CA HIS A 188 -10.44 10.96 10.46
C HIS A 188 -11.33 10.19 11.44
N THR A 189 -11.72 8.95 11.09
CA THR A 189 -12.51 8.10 12.00
C THR A 189 -11.74 7.79 13.28
N VAL A 190 -10.44 7.52 13.19
CA VAL A 190 -9.59 7.29 14.37
C VAL A 190 -9.45 8.56 15.21
N ALA A 191 -9.29 9.72 14.57
CA ALA A 191 -9.22 11.01 15.26
C ALA A 191 -10.51 11.29 16.06
N VAL A 192 -11.70 11.08 15.46
CA VAL A 192 -12.98 11.24 16.17
C VAL A 192 -13.11 10.28 17.35
N LYS A 193 -12.72 9.01 17.18
CA LYS A 193 -12.76 8.02 18.28
C LYS A 193 -11.85 8.34 19.45
N ALA A 194 -10.86 9.21 19.26
CA ALA A 194 -9.97 9.67 20.33
C ALA A 194 -10.53 10.87 21.11
N ILE A 195 -11.63 11.47 20.67
CA ILE A 195 -12.30 12.58 21.37
C ILE A 195 -13.06 12.02 22.59
N GLU A 196 -12.88 12.64 23.73
CA GLU A 196 -13.56 12.26 24.98
C GLU A 196 -15.08 12.31 24.83
N GLY A 197 -15.77 11.27 25.32
CA GLY A 197 -17.22 11.12 25.20
C GLY A 197 -17.70 10.46 23.92
N VAL A 198 -16.82 10.14 22.98
CA VAL A 198 -17.16 9.37 21.77
C VAL A 198 -17.05 7.88 22.06
N LYS A 199 -18.18 7.19 22.09
CA LYS A 199 -18.25 5.72 22.24
C LYS A 199 -17.87 5.00 20.93
N ALA A 200 -18.40 5.47 19.82
CA ALA A 200 -18.12 4.95 18.47
C ALA A 200 -18.26 6.06 17.43
N ALA A 201 -17.53 5.95 16.33
CA ALA A 201 -17.54 6.97 15.27
C ALA A 201 -17.25 6.41 13.89
N LEU A 202 -17.76 7.14 12.89
CA LEU A 202 -17.48 7.00 11.48
C LEU A 202 -17.36 8.38 10.85
N SER A 203 -16.29 8.64 10.11
CA SER A 203 -16.12 9.86 9.30
C SER A 203 -16.10 9.53 7.83
N MET A 204 -17.04 10.12 7.07
CA MET A 204 -17.11 10.02 5.62
C MET A 204 -16.52 11.26 4.97
N THR A 205 -15.70 11.07 3.94
CA THR A 205 -15.21 12.12 3.05
C THR A 205 -16.14 12.21 1.84
N ILE A 206 -16.75 13.37 1.62
CA ILE A 206 -17.63 13.64 0.49
C ILE A 206 -16.97 14.72 -0.36
N PRO A 207 -16.64 14.46 -1.64
CA PRO A 207 -16.11 15.49 -2.54
C PRO A 207 -17.22 16.47 -2.92
N VAL A 208 -16.89 17.77 -2.91
CA VAL A 208 -17.77 18.85 -3.41
C VAL A 208 -17.27 19.41 -4.73
N GLY A 209 -16.22 18.80 -5.30
CA GLY A 209 -15.59 19.20 -6.56
C GLY A 209 -14.37 20.08 -6.33
N THR A 210 -13.52 20.17 -7.36
CA THR A 210 -12.31 21.01 -7.39
C THR A 210 -11.34 20.85 -6.20
N GLY A 211 -11.27 19.63 -5.63
CA GLY A 211 -10.40 19.33 -4.50
C GLY A 211 -10.93 19.76 -3.13
N ILE A 212 -12.19 20.24 -3.07
CA ILE A 212 -12.86 20.61 -1.82
C ILE A 212 -13.66 19.42 -1.29
N HIS A 213 -13.62 19.21 0.02
CA HIS A 213 -14.26 18.09 0.69
C HIS A 213 -15.14 18.56 1.83
N ARG A 214 -16.17 17.76 2.12
CA ARG A 214 -17.04 17.88 3.28
C ARG A 214 -16.86 16.63 4.14
N ARG A 215 -16.84 16.79 5.46
CA ARG A 215 -16.79 15.67 6.41
C ARG A 215 -18.16 15.43 7.00
N MET A 216 -18.68 14.23 6.76
CA MET A 216 -19.92 13.77 7.40
C MET A 216 -19.49 12.80 8.52
N VAL A 217 -19.62 13.25 9.75
CA VAL A 217 -19.18 12.51 10.95
C VAL A 217 -20.42 11.99 11.69
N TYR A 218 -20.45 10.69 11.91
CA TYR A 218 -21.51 10.02 12.67
C TYR A 218 -20.90 9.49 13.96
N ILE A 219 -21.55 9.76 15.10
CA ILE A 219 -21.04 9.36 16.41
C ILE A 219 -22.10 8.70 17.27
N GLU A 220 -21.66 7.76 18.10
CA GLU A 220 -22.35 7.34 19.31
C GLU A 220 -21.66 8.01 20.51
N LEU A 221 -22.43 8.45 21.49
CA LEU A 221 -21.90 9.06 22.70
C LEU A 221 -21.84 8.05 23.84
N GLU A 222 -20.86 8.24 24.72
CA GLU A 222 -20.86 7.64 26.05
C GLU A 222 -21.93 8.29 26.92
N GLN A 223 -22.40 7.58 27.96
CA GLN A 223 -23.43 8.08 28.85
C GLN A 223 -22.91 9.29 29.64
N GLY A 224 -23.71 10.36 29.66
CA GLY A 224 -23.43 11.57 30.41
C GLY A 224 -22.71 12.68 29.62
N TYR A 225 -22.36 12.47 28.38
CA TYR A 225 -21.74 13.49 27.53
C TYR A 225 -22.77 14.29 26.72
N ASP A 226 -22.52 15.61 26.59
CA ASP A 226 -23.35 16.50 25.79
C ASP A 226 -22.91 16.50 24.31
N PHE A 227 -23.87 16.30 23.41
CA PHE A 227 -23.60 16.26 21.97
C PHE A 227 -22.98 17.56 21.44
N GLY A 228 -23.44 18.71 21.91
CA GLY A 228 -22.95 20.01 21.43
C GLY A 228 -21.47 20.22 21.78
N GLN A 229 -21.06 19.82 22.97
CA GLN A 229 -19.67 19.91 23.41
C GLN A 229 -18.77 18.96 22.63
N VAL A 230 -19.17 17.69 22.46
CA VAL A 230 -18.40 16.71 21.67
C VAL A 230 -18.32 17.11 20.20
N ALA A 231 -19.41 17.57 19.61
CA ALA A 231 -19.42 18.05 18.23
C ALA A 231 -18.51 19.28 18.02
N ALA A 232 -18.47 20.19 18.99
CA ALA A 232 -17.55 21.33 18.96
C ALA A 232 -16.09 20.89 19.07
N ALA A 233 -15.76 19.92 19.93
CA ALA A 233 -14.42 19.37 20.05
C ALA A 233 -13.96 18.68 18.76
N ILE A 234 -14.83 17.90 18.10
CA ILE A 234 -14.55 17.28 16.82
C ILE A 234 -14.21 18.35 15.76
N LYS A 235 -15.02 19.41 15.63
CA LYS A 235 -14.79 20.47 14.64
C LYS A 235 -13.53 21.30 14.91
N ALA A 236 -13.06 21.36 16.15
CA ALA A 236 -11.84 22.04 16.54
C ALA A 236 -10.56 21.18 16.37
N ASP A 237 -10.69 19.88 16.15
CA ASP A 237 -9.56 18.99 15.96
C ASP A 237 -8.80 19.32 14.65
N PRO A 238 -7.45 19.24 14.63
CA PRO A 238 -6.64 19.52 13.45
C PRO A 238 -7.01 18.75 12.19
N TYR A 239 -7.65 17.58 12.30
CA TYR A 239 -8.15 16.81 11.16
C TYR A 239 -9.39 17.42 10.50
N PHE A 240 -10.12 18.30 11.19
CA PHE A 240 -11.43 18.81 10.76
C PHE A 240 -11.50 20.33 10.63
N VAL A 241 -10.60 21.06 11.26
CA VAL A 241 -10.65 22.54 11.37
C VAL A 241 -10.68 23.26 10.03
N ASN A 242 -10.13 22.66 8.97
CA ASN A 242 -10.07 23.24 7.63
C ASN A 242 -11.16 22.74 6.69
N ASP A 243 -11.99 21.78 7.13
CA ASP A 243 -13.04 21.19 6.31
C ASP A 243 -14.44 21.55 6.81
N GLU A 244 -15.40 21.70 5.90
CA GLU A 244 -16.80 21.76 6.27
C GLU A 244 -17.23 20.46 6.94
N THR A 245 -17.47 20.49 8.25
CA THR A 245 -17.71 19.29 9.07
C THR A 245 -19.11 19.30 9.67
N HIS A 246 -19.89 18.28 9.34
CA HIS A 246 -21.20 17.99 9.91
C HIS A 246 -21.10 16.80 10.84
N VAL A 247 -21.52 16.98 12.11
CA VAL A 247 -21.55 15.92 13.11
C VAL A 247 -23.00 15.51 13.37
N THR A 248 -23.28 14.22 13.34
CA THR A 248 -24.62 13.65 13.55
C THR A 248 -24.56 12.58 14.62
N LEU A 249 -25.45 12.68 15.61
CA LEU A 249 -25.65 11.62 16.61
C LEU A 249 -26.48 10.49 16.00
N VAL A 250 -26.02 9.25 16.14
CA VAL A 250 -26.70 8.05 15.64
C VAL A 250 -26.86 6.99 16.74
N PRO A 251 -27.88 6.12 16.64
CA PRO A 251 -28.06 5.03 17.59
C PRO A 251 -26.95 3.98 17.54
N SER A 252 -26.42 3.73 16.35
CA SER A 252 -25.27 2.84 16.10
C SER A 252 -24.55 3.23 14.80
N VAL A 253 -23.23 3.25 14.84
CA VAL A 253 -22.41 3.43 13.65
C VAL A 253 -22.20 2.15 12.86
N ASP A 254 -22.46 0.98 13.45
CA ASP A 254 -22.19 -0.32 12.83
C ASP A 254 -22.99 -0.51 11.52
N ASN A 255 -24.20 0.02 11.46
CA ASN A 255 -25.03 -0.04 10.27
C ASN A 255 -24.58 0.92 9.15
N LEU A 256 -23.64 1.80 9.43
CA LEU A 256 -23.12 2.82 8.51
C LEU A 256 -21.70 2.49 8.05
N LEU A 257 -21.07 1.43 8.60
CA LEU A 257 -19.69 1.09 8.27
C LEU A 257 -19.55 0.76 6.79
N ASP A 258 -18.69 1.52 6.13
CA ASP A 258 -18.30 1.33 4.74
C ASP A 258 -16.79 1.49 4.61
N MET A 259 -16.12 0.40 4.25
CA MET A 259 -14.67 0.40 4.00
C MET A 259 -14.32 0.90 2.60
N GLY A 260 -15.34 1.19 1.78
CA GLY A 260 -15.19 1.78 0.47
C GLY A 260 -14.62 3.19 0.54
N HIS A 261 -13.74 3.50 -0.38
CA HIS A 261 -13.21 4.84 -0.60
C HIS A 261 -12.88 5.01 -2.08
N GLY A 262 -12.41 6.20 -2.45
CA GLY A 262 -11.97 6.43 -3.82
C GLY A 262 -11.40 7.81 -4.02
N VAL A 263 -10.92 8.03 -5.23
CA VAL A 263 -10.44 9.33 -5.68
C VAL A 263 -10.79 9.53 -7.15
N ASN A 264 -11.20 10.74 -7.48
CA ASN A 264 -11.20 11.25 -8.85
C ASN A 264 -10.06 12.27 -8.97
N LEU A 265 -9.09 11.97 -9.82
CA LEU A 265 -8.04 12.90 -10.22
C LEU A 265 -8.39 13.48 -11.57
N THR A 266 -8.52 14.81 -11.63
CA THR A 266 -8.74 15.52 -12.88
C THR A 266 -7.59 16.48 -13.10
N ARG A 267 -6.79 16.26 -14.15
CA ARG A 267 -5.73 17.17 -14.55
C ARG A 267 -6.09 17.86 -15.86
N LYS A 268 -6.15 19.18 -15.80
CA LYS A 268 -6.28 20.04 -16.98
C LYS A 268 -4.96 20.78 -17.19
N GLY A 269 -4.41 20.71 -18.40
CA GLY A 269 -3.08 21.28 -18.61
C GLY A 269 -2.66 21.43 -20.07
N VAL A 270 -1.35 21.59 -20.22
CA VAL A 270 -0.67 21.87 -21.50
C VAL A 270 0.43 20.84 -21.70
N SER A 271 0.41 20.13 -22.83
CA SER A 271 1.49 19.25 -23.29
C SER A 271 2.30 19.98 -24.34
N GLY A 272 3.57 20.24 -24.06
CA GLY A 272 4.41 21.11 -24.88
C GLY A 272 3.86 22.54 -24.93
N VAL A 273 3.29 22.93 -26.07
CA VAL A 273 2.59 24.22 -26.27
C VAL A 273 1.08 24.04 -26.51
N THR A 274 0.61 22.80 -26.59
CA THR A 274 -0.80 22.50 -26.90
C THR A 274 -1.63 22.51 -25.63
N GLN A 275 -2.60 23.39 -25.56
CA GLN A 275 -3.54 23.58 -24.47
C GLN A 275 -4.68 22.55 -24.50
N ASN A 276 -5.53 22.60 -23.49
CA ASN A 276 -6.78 21.82 -23.37
C ASN A 276 -6.57 20.30 -23.26
N GLN A 277 -5.43 19.85 -22.76
CA GLN A 277 -5.29 18.48 -22.31
C GLN A 277 -6.16 18.26 -21.06
N LEU A 278 -6.96 17.21 -21.07
CA LEU A 278 -7.78 16.81 -19.93
C LEU A 278 -7.56 15.32 -19.69
N PHE A 279 -7.12 14.99 -18.49
CA PHE A 279 -6.91 13.63 -18.05
C PHE A 279 -7.75 13.38 -16.81
N GLU A 280 -8.42 12.24 -16.79
CA GLU A 280 -9.23 11.82 -15.66
C GLU A 280 -8.84 10.41 -15.24
N PHE A 281 -8.70 10.22 -13.94
CA PHE A 281 -8.50 8.92 -13.33
C PHE A 281 -9.47 8.74 -12.18
N ASN A 282 -10.22 7.64 -12.21
CA ASN A 282 -11.18 7.30 -11.17
C ASN A 282 -10.78 5.98 -10.51
N MET A 283 -10.74 5.98 -9.19
CA MET A 283 -10.47 4.80 -8.39
C MET A 283 -11.55 4.63 -7.32
N ARG A 284 -12.07 3.41 -7.19
CA ARG A 284 -12.94 2.99 -6.08
C ARG A 284 -12.37 1.73 -5.48
N ILE A 285 -12.20 1.70 -4.17
CA ILE A 285 -11.41 0.70 -3.47
C ILE A 285 -12.04 0.28 -2.17
N ASN A 286 -11.68 -0.92 -1.73
CA ASN A 286 -11.67 -1.25 -0.31
C ASN A 286 -10.33 -0.78 0.26
N ASN A 287 -10.35 0.26 1.08
CA ASN A 287 -9.16 0.97 1.54
C ASN A 287 -8.12 0.04 2.21
N PRO A 288 -8.45 -0.72 3.30
CA PRO A 288 -7.42 -1.53 3.94
C PRO A 288 -6.87 -2.63 3.04
N ALA A 289 -7.68 -3.21 2.16
CA ALA A 289 -7.25 -4.26 1.24
C ALA A 289 -6.27 -3.73 0.18
N LEU A 290 -6.57 -2.57 -0.44
CA LEU A 290 -5.66 -1.98 -1.42
C LEU A 290 -4.35 -1.52 -0.78
N THR A 291 -4.42 -0.83 0.38
CA THR A 291 -3.21 -0.42 1.10
C THR A 291 -2.31 -1.62 1.41
N ALA A 292 -2.88 -2.71 1.91
CA ALA A 292 -2.14 -3.93 2.20
C ALA A 292 -1.50 -4.55 0.93
N GLN A 293 -2.23 -4.58 -0.19
CA GLN A 293 -1.70 -5.06 -1.45
C GLN A 293 -0.53 -4.20 -1.95
N VAL A 294 -0.65 -2.87 -1.85
CA VAL A 294 0.44 -1.94 -2.21
C VAL A 294 1.67 -2.17 -1.33
N LEU A 295 1.49 -2.35 -0.02
CA LEU A 295 2.59 -2.68 0.90
C LEU A 295 3.32 -3.96 0.48
N VAL A 296 2.60 -5.01 0.08
CA VAL A 296 3.22 -6.27 -0.40
C VAL A 296 3.97 -6.04 -1.72
N CYS A 297 3.40 -5.27 -2.65
CA CYS A 297 4.09 -4.90 -3.89
C CYS A 297 5.39 -4.12 -3.63
N CYS A 298 5.35 -3.15 -2.70
CA CYS A 298 6.52 -2.38 -2.30
C CYS A 298 7.54 -3.24 -1.53
N ALA A 299 7.09 -4.19 -0.70
CA ALA A 299 7.98 -5.15 -0.05
C ALA A 299 8.77 -5.97 -1.07
N ARG A 300 8.15 -6.39 -2.18
CA ARG A 300 8.84 -7.02 -3.32
C ARG A 300 9.87 -6.09 -3.95
N ALA A 301 9.50 -4.83 -4.16
CA ALA A 301 10.36 -3.83 -4.79
C ALA A 301 11.61 -3.53 -3.94
N THR A 302 11.56 -3.64 -2.59
CA THR A 302 12.74 -3.42 -1.74
C THR A 302 13.90 -4.33 -2.12
N MET A 303 13.64 -5.55 -2.61
CA MET A 303 14.65 -6.52 -3.02
C MET A 303 15.48 -6.08 -4.24
N ARG A 304 15.08 -5.00 -4.90
CA ARG A 304 15.69 -4.53 -6.15
C ARG A 304 16.25 -3.11 -6.05
N GLN A 305 16.03 -2.44 -4.92
CA GLN A 305 16.55 -1.10 -4.69
C GLN A 305 17.91 -1.14 -4.00
N ARG A 306 18.69 -0.06 -4.14
CA ARG A 306 19.92 0.15 -3.36
C ARG A 306 19.54 0.59 -1.94
N PRO A 307 20.42 0.39 -0.94
CA PRO A 307 20.19 0.91 0.40
C PRO A 307 19.81 2.40 0.38
N GLY A 308 18.77 2.74 1.13
CA GLY A 308 18.21 4.09 1.18
C GLY A 308 16.70 4.10 1.43
N CYS A 309 16.10 5.28 1.48
CA CYS A 309 14.67 5.46 1.69
C CYS A 309 14.01 6.08 0.45
N TYR A 310 12.90 5.51 0.03
CA TYR A 310 12.17 5.85 -1.20
C TYR A 310 10.68 6.04 -0.93
N THR A 311 10.03 6.81 -1.79
CA THR A 311 8.58 6.79 -1.99
C THR A 311 8.23 6.03 -3.27
N MET A 312 6.97 5.67 -3.48
CA MET A 312 6.56 4.91 -4.67
C MET A 312 6.88 5.61 -6.01
N ILE A 313 6.92 6.95 -6.04
CA ILE A 313 7.22 7.70 -7.27
C ILE A 313 8.70 7.64 -7.68
N GLU A 314 9.58 7.15 -6.80
CA GLU A 314 11.03 7.07 -7.03
C GLU A 314 11.48 5.69 -7.51
N ILE A 315 10.60 4.68 -7.43
CA ILE A 315 10.94 3.29 -7.80
C ILE A 315 10.36 2.92 -9.17
N PRO A 316 11.03 2.05 -9.94
CA PRO A 316 10.48 1.54 -11.19
C PRO A 316 9.20 0.73 -10.93
N LEU A 317 8.10 1.06 -11.61
CA LEU A 317 6.81 0.37 -11.42
C LEU A 317 6.88 -1.13 -11.71
N ILE A 318 7.76 -1.54 -12.60
CA ILE A 318 7.95 -2.96 -12.93
C ILE A 318 8.51 -3.77 -11.76
N ASP A 319 9.16 -3.12 -10.78
CA ASP A 319 9.69 -3.79 -9.59
C ASP A 319 8.59 -4.15 -8.57
N LEU A 320 7.41 -3.55 -8.71
CA LEU A 320 6.21 -3.89 -7.94
C LEU A 320 5.58 -5.22 -8.36
N LEU A 321 5.87 -5.68 -9.59
CA LEU A 321 5.20 -6.82 -10.20
C LEU A 321 5.92 -8.14 -9.86
N TYR A 322 5.11 -9.17 -9.57
CA TYR A 322 5.60 -10.54 -9.45
C TYR A 322 5.75 -11.18 -10.82
N GLY A 323 6.87 -11.86 -11.08
CA GLY A 323 7.10 -12.63 -12.28
C GLY A 323 8.27 -12.14 -13.12
N ASP A 324 8.30 -12.62 -14.35
CA ASP A 324 9.38 -12.34 -15.29
C ASP A 324 9.25 -10.95 -15.93
N ARG A 325 10.34 -10.17 -15.89
CA ARG A 325 10.37 -8.78 -16.35
C ARG A 325 10.11 -8.65 -17.86
N GLU A 326 10.63 -9.58 -18.67
CA GLU A 326 10.44 -9.53 -20.12
C GLU A 326 8.99 -9.84 -20.49
N GLN A 327 8.35 -10.78 -19.76
CA GLN A 327 6.92 -11.06 -19.93
C GLN A 327 6.05 -9.86 -19.57
N HIS A 328 6.39 -9.12 -18.51
CA HIS A 328 5.66 -7.89 -18.19
C HIS A 328 5.80 -6.83 -19.27
N ILE A 329 7.01 -6.62 -19.80
CA ILE A 329 7.23 -5.69 -20.90
C ILE A 329 6.40 -6.11 -22.12
N ALA A 330 6.46 -7.39 -22.50
CA ALA A 330 5.71 -7.90 -23.64
C ALA A 330 4.18 -7.82 -23.50
N HIS A 331 3.67 -7.81 -22.26
CA HIS A 331 2.24 -7.75 -21.97
C HIS A 331 1.71 -6.32 -21.81
N LEU A 332 2.50 -5.42 -21.22
CA LEU A 332 2.05 -4.09 -20.84
C LEU A 332 2.46 -2.98 -21.82
N VAL A 333 3.40 -3.25 -22.71
CA VAL A 333 3.90 -2.35 -23.75
C VAL A 333 3.63 -2.91 -25.14
#